data_e32fd5daa31c73e3a4fad21f5472bd4b
#
_entry.id   e32fd5daa31c73e3a4fad21f5472bd4b
#
_cell.length_a   1.000
_cell.length_b   1.000
_cell.length_c   1.000
_cell.angle_alpha   90.00
_cell.angle_beta   90.00
_cell.angle_gamma   90.00
#
_symmetry.space_group_name_H-M   'P 1'
#
loop_
_entity.id
_entity.type
_entity.pdbx_description
1 polymer ?
#
loop_
_entity_poly.entity_id
_entity_poly.type
_entity_poly.pdbx_seq_one_letter_code
_entity_poly.pdbx_strand_id
1 'polypeptide(L)'
;MRKEEKLDIINAISAQLEETPNFYITDIAGLDAGQTHKLRKACFEAGVELVVVKNTLFTKVLEASQNEEMQKLTEVLAGPTAIMYTVAPNAPAKVIKKFRETGSEKPVLKGAYVQDWPAFIGADKLDNLFAIKSREEMIADIVSLLQSPIRNVMSALEHKDADKAEASAE
;
A
#
# COMPACT_ATOMS: atom_id res chain seq x y z
N MET A 1 -3.23 31.31 -5.38
CA MET A 1 -4.30 30.51 -4.78
C MET A 1 -5.15 31.39 -3.87
N ARG A 2 -6.41 31.51 -4.16
CA ARG A 2 -7.39 32.26 -3.37
C ARG A 2 -7.70 31.49 -2.09
N LYS A 3 -8.31 32.16 -1.08
CA LYS A 3 -8.67 31.50 0.19
C LYS A 3 -9.71 30.39 -0.01
N GLU A 4 -10.66 30.62 -0.92
CA GLU A 4 -11.72 29.70 -1.29
C GLU A 4 -11.14 28.41 -1.90
N GLU A 5 -10.26 28.52 -2.89
CA GLU A 5 -9.56 27.35 -3.51
C GLU A 5 -8.80 26.49 -2.49
N LYS A 6 -8.25 27.11 -1.44
CA LYS A 6 -7.54 26.35 -0.40
C LYS A 6 -8.52 25.57 0.50
N LEU A 7 -9.67 26.14 0.79
CA LEU A 7 -10.72 25.48 1.56
C LEU A 7 -11.31 24.31 0.77
N ASP A 8 -11.55 24.49 -0.51
CA ASP A 8 -12.06 23.43 -1.37
C ASP A 8 -11.10 22.24 -1.42
N ILE A 9 -9.78 22.50 -1.53
CA ILE A 9 -8.76 21.44 -1.52
C ILE A 9 -8.71 20.74 -0.14
N ILE A 10 -8.78 21.49 0.94
CA ILE A 10 -8.79 20.92 2.30
C ILE A 10 -10.01 20.00 2.48
N ASN A 11 -11.19 20.47 2.05
CA ASN A 11 -12.42 19.69 2.14
C ASN A 11 -12.35 18.43 1.26
N ALA A 12 -11.79 18.53 0.05
CA ALA A 12 -11.59 17.38 -0.83
C ALA A 12 -10.64 16.32 -0.21
N ILE A 13 -9.53 16.77 0.40
CA ILE A 13 -8.59 15.87 1.08
C ILE A 13 -9.25 15.21 2.30
N SER A 14 -10.04 15.97 3.07
CA SER A 14 -10.75 15.43 4.24
C SER A 14 -11.76 14.36 3.83
N ALA A 15 -12.53 14.61 2.76
CA ALA A 15 -13.47 13.64 2.22
C ALA A 15 -12.75 12.35 1.73
N GLN A 16 -11.60 12.49 1.07
CA GLN A 16 -10.80 11.33 0.65
C GLN A 16 -10.24 10.54 1.83
N LEU A 17 -9.84 11.21 2.91
CA LEU A 17 -9.37 10.52 4.13
C LEU A 17 -10.49 9.77 4.86
N GLU A 18 -11.73 10.24 4.75
CA GLU A 18 -12.90 9.53 5.30
C GLU A 18 -13.24 8.28 4.48
N GLU A 19 -13.12 8.35 3.15
CA GLU A 19 -13.37 7.22 2.25
C GLU A 19 -12.24 6.18 2.29
N THR A 20 -10.98 6.64 2.41
CA THR A 20 -9.80 5.77 2.36
C THR A 20 -8.99 5.91 3.65
N PRO A 21 -9.17 4.98 4.60
CA PRO A 21 -8.56 5.10 5.94
C PRO A 21 -7.04 4.93 5.93
N ASN A 22 -6.46 4.36 4.85
CA ASN A 22 -5.02 4.12 4.76
C ASN A 22 -4.38 5.06 3.75
N PHE A 23 -3.30 5.72 4.15
CA PHE A 23 -2.53 6.56 3.23
C PHE A 23 -1.03 6.45 3.48
N TYR A 24 -0.27 6.66 2.40
CA TYR A 24 1.18 6.66 2.42
C TYR A 24 1.71 8.01 1.95
N ILE A 25 2.71 8.49 2.62
CA ILE A 25 3.42 9.73 2.29
C ILE A 25 4.73 9.36 1.62
N THR A 26 4.90 9.72 0.34
CA THR A 26 6.05 9.34 -0.45
C THR A 26 6.72 10.55 -1.09
N ASP A 27 8.01 10.43 -1.35
CA ASP A 27 8.78 11.39 -2.13
C ASP A 27 8.95 10.88 -3.56
N ILE A 28 8.43 11.65 -4.51
CA ILE A 28 8.52 11.38 -5.95
C ILE A 28 9.45 12.36 -6.68
N ALA A 29 10.19 13.19 -5.94
CA ALA A 29 11.10 14.15 -6.55
C ALA A 29 12.21 13.46 -7.35
N GLY A 30 12.55 14.02 -8.51
CA GLY A 30 13.62 13.49 -9.38
C GLY A 30 13.19 12.34 -10.29
N LEU A 31 11.90 11.99 -10.35
CA LEU A 31 11.37 11.10 -11.38
C LEU A 31 11.12 11.89 -12.67
N ASP A 32 11.52 11.32 -13.79
CA ASP A 32 11.18 11.82 -15.11
C ASP A 32 9.67 11.75 -15.38
N ALA A 33 9.19 12.53 -16.37
CA ALA A 33 7.77 12.52 -16.73
C ALA A 33 7.29 11.11 -17.15
N GLY A 34 8.14 10.37 -17.87
CA GLY A 34 7.86 8.98 -18.27
C GLY A 34 7.76 8.02 -17.07
N GLN A 35 8.66 8.17 -16.10
CA GLN A 35 8.65 7.39 -14.86
C GLN A 35 7.43 7.74 -13.99
N THR A 36 7.11 9.02 -13.87
CA THR A 36 5.92 9.47 -13.15
C THR A 36 4.64 8.92 -13.77
N HIS A 37 4.57 8.88 -15.11
CA HIS A 37 3.41 8.28 -15.79
C HIS A 37 3.31 6.76 -15.53
N LYS A 38 4.43 6.05 -15.59
CA LYS A 38 4.48 4.61 -15.26
C LYS A 38 4.07 4.36 -13.81
N LEU A 39 4.54 5.19 -12.87
CA LEU A 39 4.15 5.09 -11.46
C LEU A 39 2.65 5.31 -11.27
N ARG A 40 2.07 6.35 -11.89
CA ARG A 40 0.62 6.61 -11.83
C ARG A 40 -0.19 5.45 -12.41
N LYS A 41 0.26 4.88 -13.53
CA LYS A 41 -0.37 3.71 -14.13
C LYS A 41 -0.32 2.50 -13.19
N ALA A 42 0.84 2.20 -12.61
CA ALA A 42 0.99 1.10 -11.66
C ALA A 42 0.15 1.31 -10.39
N CYS A 43 0.04 2.56 -9.90
CA CYS A 43 -0.85 2.89 -8.78
C CYS A 43 -2.31 2.64 -9.15
N PHE A 44 -2.75 3.11 -10.32
CA PHE A 44 -4.12 2.91 -10.80
C PHE A 44 -4.48 1.42 -10.94
N GLU A 45 -3.59 0.62 -11.53
CA GLU A 45 -3.76 -0.84 -11.66
C GLU A 45 -3.86 -1.56 -10.31
N ALA A 46 -3.23 -1.01 -9.28
CA ALA A 46 -3.25 -1.54 -7.90
C ALA A 46 -4.40 -0.98 -7.04
N GLY A 47 -5.27 -0.13 -7.59
CA GLY A 47 -6.34 0.52 -6.83
C GLY A 47 -5.82 1.56 -5.82
N VAL A 48 -4.68 2.18 -6.10
CA VAL A 48 -4.06 3.23 -5.28
C VAL A 48 -4.22 4.57 -5.99
N GLU A 49 -4.76 5.55 -5.31
CA GLU A 49 -4.86 6.90 -5.82
C GLU A 49 -3.64 7.72 -5.45
N LEU A 50 -2.92 8.25 -6.44
CA LEU A 50 -1.72 9.07 -6.24
C LEU A 50 -2.04 10.55 -6.45
N VAL A 51 -2.00 11.33 -5.37
CA VAL A 51 -2.26 12.77 -5.37
C VAL A 51 -1.04 13.52 -4.87
N VAL A 52 -0.67 14.60 -5.56
CA VAL A 52 0.39 15.51 -5.10
C VAL A 52 -0.26 16.73 -4.47
N VAL A 53 0.02 16.95 -3.21
CA VAL A 53 -0.60 18.00 -2.40
C VAL A 53 0.48 18.91 -1.81
N LYS A 54 0.12 20.16 -1.59
CA LYS A 54 0.99 21.11 -0.88
C LYS A 54 1.04 20.74 0.61
N ASN A 55 2.26 20.54 1.14
CA ASN A 55 2.49 20.12 2.53
C ASN A 55 1.70 20.95 3.54
N THR A 56 1.71 22.28 3.43
CA THR A 56 1.00 23.17 4.36
C THR A 56 -0.53 23.01 4.37
N LEU A 57 -1.13 22.49 3.28
CA LEU A 57 -2.57 22.19 3.26
C LEU A 57 -2.83 20.84 3.92
N PHE A 58 -1.99 19.87 3.63
CA PHE A 58 -2.09 18.55 4.23
C PHE A 58 -1.82 18.58 5.75
N THR A 59 -0.83 19.35 6.22
CA THR A 59 -0.58 19.58 7.66
C THR A 59 -1.84 20.05 8.37
N LYS A 60 -2.57 21.00 7.80
CA LYS A 60 -3.82 21.51 8.40
C LYS A 60 -4.91 20.46 8.52
N VAL A 61 -4.99 19.54 7.56
CA VAL A 61 -5.94 18.42 7.60
C VAL A 61 -5.54 17.43 8.69
N LEU A 62 -4.25 17.11 8.80
CA LEU A 62 -3.75 16.22 9.85
C LEU A 62 -3.90 16.80 11.25
N GLU A 63 -3.67 18.12 11.43
CA GLU A 63 -3.87 18.82 12.69
C GLU A 63 -5.36 18.90 13.08
N ALA A 64 -6.24 19.00 12.10
CA ALA A 64 -7.69 18.99 12.32
C ALA A 64 -8.22 17.59 12.65
N SER A 65 -7.50 16.53 12.30
CA SER A 65 -7.85 15.17 12.66
C SER A 65 -7.64 14.94 14.17
N GLN A 66 -8.54 14.17 14.79
CA GLN A 66 -8.47 13.86 16.23
C GLN A 66 -7.47 12.74 16.55
N ASN A 67 -6.77 12.20 15.56
CA ASN A 67 -5.86 11.07 15.72
C ASN A 67 -4.43 11.55 15.98
N GLU A 68 -3.90 11.28 17.17
CA GLU A 68 -2.52 11.62 17.56
C GLU A 68 -1.47 10.99 16.61
N GLU A 69 -1.74 9.78 16.10
CA GLU A 69 -0.84 9.09 15.18
C GLU A 69 -0.73 9.80 13.82
N MET A 70 -1.82 10.41 13.35
CA MET A 70 -1.78 11.24 12.13
C MET A 70 -0.99 12.52 12.36
N GLN A 71 -1.06 13.10 13.54
CA GLN A 71 -0.33 14.33 13.89
C GLN A 71 1.18 14.11 13.91
N LYS A 72 1.67 12.93 14.33
CA LYS A 72 3.10 12.58 14.29
C LYS A 72 3.67 12.60 12.86
N LEU A 73 2.85 12.36 11.85
CA LEU A 73 3.27 12.40 10.45
C LEU A 73 3.52 13.82 9.93
N THR A 74 3.12 14.87 10.67
CA THR A 74 3.41 16.26 10.28
C THR A 74 4.90 16.56 10.27
N GLU A 75 5.69 15.90 11.14
CA GLU A 75 7.14 16.06 11.20
C GLU A 75 7.84 15.55 9.93
N VAL A 76 7.22 14.60 9.23
CA VAL A 76 7.79 13.95 8.03
C VAL A 76 7.46 14.72 6.75
N LEU A 77 6.58 15.74 6.81
CA LEU A 77 6.13 16.52 5.66
C LEU A 77 7.17 17.58 5.21
N ALA A 78 8.42 17.18 5.05
CA ALA A 78 9.47 18.04 4.52
C ALA A 78 9.74 17.72 3.03
N GLY A 79 9.89 18.75 2.19
CA GLY A 79 10.20 18.61 0.76
C GLY A 79 9.02 18.15 -0.11
N PRO A 80 9.28 17.67 -1.34
CA PRO A 80 8.25 17.21 -2.27
C PRO A 80 7.49 16.02 -1.67
N THR A 81 6.17 16.06 -1.75
CA THR A 81 5.31 15.06 -1.11
C THR A 81 4.19 14.64 -2.04
N ALA A 82 4.05 13.35 -2.22
CA ALA A 82 2.91 12.73 -2.85
C ALA A 82 2.22 11.79 -1.85
N ILE A 83 0.92 11.78 -1.88
CA ILE A 83 0.09 10.96 -1.01
C ILE A 83 -0.52 9.86 -1.86
N MET A 84 -0.43 8.64 -1.39
CA MET A 84 -1.07 7.46 -1.98
C MET A 84 -2.21 7.03 -1.06
N TYR A 85 -3.44 7.16 -1.52
CA TYR A 85 -4.63 6.72 -0.81
C TYR A 85 -5.01 5.31 -1.23
N THR A 86 -5.44 4.48 -0.30
CA THR A 86 -5.83 3.10 -0.59
C THR A 86 -6.73 2.52 0.48
N VAL A 87 -7.55 1.57 0.05
CA VAL A 87 -8.34 0.73 0.97
C VAL A 87 -7.51 -0.44 1.48
N ALA A 88 -6.69 -1.06 0.62
CA ALA A 88 -5.83 -2.19 1.00
C ALA A 88 -4.51 -1.70 1.60
N PRO A 89 -4.18 -2.03 2.86
CA PRO A 89 -3.02 -1.48 3.56
C PRO A 89 -1.68 -1.77 2.88
N ASN A 90 -1.53 -2.89 2.19
CA ASN A 90 -0.27 -3.31 1.58
C ASN A 90 -0.10 -2.91 0.10
N ALA A 91 -1.16 -2.42 -0.56
CA ALA A 91 -1.11 -2.12 -1.99
C ALA A 91 -0.04 -1.09 -2.37
N PRO A 92 0.10 0.08 -1.68
CA PRO A 92 1.13 1.04 -2.01
C PRO A 92 2.55 0.51 -1.77
N ALA A 93 2.75 -0.28 -0.70
CA ALA A 93 4.06 -0.89 -0.43
C ALA A 93 4.49 -1.85 -1.54
N LYS A 94 3.55 -2.66 -2.07
CA LYS A 94 3.78 -3.55 -3.21
C LYS A 94 4.14 -2.76 -4.48
N VAL A 95 3.42 -1.67 -4.76
CA VAL A 95 3.69 -0.80 -5.92
C VAL A 95 5.07 -0.16 -5.81
N ILE A 96 5.42 0.40 -4.66
CA ILE A 96 6.73 1.03 -4.42
C ILE A 96 7.86 0.01 -4.62
N LYS A 97 7.72 -1.20 -4.06
CA LYS A 97 8.73 -2.26 -4.17
C LYS A 97 8.91 -2.71 -5.61
N LYS A 98 7.81 -3.02 -6.30
CA LYS A 98 7.82 -3.40 -7.72
C LYS A 98 8.42 -2.30 -8.61
N PHE A 99 8.13 -1.03 -8.31
CA PHE A 99 8.66 0.08 -9.08
C PHE A 99 10.17 0.27 -8.86
N ARG A 100 10.66 0.06 -7.63
CA ARG A 100 12.09 0.09 -7.33
C ARG A 100 12.88 -1.04 -8.01
N GLU A 101 12.28 -2.21 -8.17
CA GLU A 101 12.89 -3.33 -8.91
C GLU A 101 13.15 -2.99 -10.39
N THR A 102 12.44 -2.00 -10.94
CA THR A 102 12.65 -1.50 -12.30
C THR A 102 13.90 -0.60 -12.45
N GLY A 103 14.69 -0.45 -11.38
CA GLY A 103 15.94 0.31 -11.38
C GLY A 103 15.84 1.77 -10.92
N SER A 104 14.71 2.16 -10.34
CA SER A 104 14.53 3.50 -9.75
C SER A 104 14.65 3.42 -8.22
N GLU A 105 15.52 4.23 -7.61
CA GLU A 105 15.60 4.35 -6.15
C GLU A 105 14.35 4.99 -5.54
N LYS A 106 13.55 5.67 -6.34
CA LYS A 106 12.32 6.37 -5.95
C LYS A 106 11.09 5.65 -6.51
N PRO A 107 9.94 5.77 -5.85
CA PRO A 107 9.56 6.65 -4.74
C PRO A 107 10.13 6.22 -3.38
N VAL A 108 10.49 7.20 -2.53
CA VAL A 108 10.94 6.95 -1.15
C VAL A 108 9.76 7.11 -0.19
N LEU A 109 9.58 6.12 0.67
CA LEU A 109 8.59 6.21 1.75
C LEU A 109 9.08 7.20 2.81
N LYS A 110 8.27 8.20 3.13
CA LYS A 110 8.49 9.11 4.27
C LYS A 110 7.74 8.64 5.50
N GLY A 111 6.50 8.25 5.32
CA GLY A 111 5.66 7.73 6.38
C GLY A 111 4.41 7.09 5.81
N ALA A 112 3.71 6.35 6.65
CA ALA A 112 2.44 5.74 6.31
C ALA A 112 1.54 5.71 7.54
N TYR A 113 0.25 5.89 7.29
CA TYR A 113 -0.80 5.65 8.26
C TYR A 113 -1.66 4.49 7.78
N VAL A 114 -1.82 3.53 8.65
CA VAL A 114 -2.69 2.37 8.44
C VAL A 114 -3.65 2.31 9.61
N GLN A 115 -4.93 2.16 9.32
CA GLN A 115 -5.95 2.06 10.36
C GLN A 115 -5.61 0.92 11.34
N ASP A 116 -5.85 1.16 12.64
CA ASP A 116 -5.58 0.21 13.74
C ASP A 116 -4.09 -0.09 13.99
N TRP A 117 -3.17 0.60 13.30
CA TRP A 117 -1.73 0.47 13.50
C TRP A 117 -1.09 1.81 13.86
N PRO A 118 0.03 1.80 14.60
CA PRO A 118 0.80 3.03 14.86
C PRO A 118 1.33 3.61 13.55
N ALA A 119 1.56 4.92 13.52
CA ALA A 119 2.15 5.57 12.36
C ALA A 119 3.55 5.03 12.06
N PHE A 120 3.77 4.65 10.83
CA PHE A 120 5.07 4.19 10.35
C PHE A 120 5.87 5.39 9.82
N ILE A 121 7.01 5.66 10.43
CA ILE A 121 7.89 6.77 10.03
C ILE A 121 9.21 6.19 9.52
N GLY A 122 9.66 6.66 8.35
CA GLY A 122 10.93 6.29 7.73
C GLY A 122 10.84 5.27 6.61
N ALA A 123 11.88 5.26 5.79
CA ALA A 123 11.98 4.40 4.61
C ALA A 123 12.15 2.91 4.96
N ASP A 124 12.74 2.61 6.12
CA ASP A 124 13.05 1.25 6.60
C ASP A 124 11.77 0.46 6.95
N LYS A 125 10.66 1.16 7.17
CA LYS A 125 9.38 0.53 7.52
C LYS A 125 8.62 -0.04 6.32
N LEU A 126 9.15 0.14 5.11
CA LEU A 126 8.51 -0.36 3.89
C LEU A 126 8.31 -1.89 3.90
N ASP A 127 9.28 -2.64 4.40
CA ASP A 127 9.18 -4.10 4.49
C ASP A 127 8.13 -4.55 5.50
N ASN A 128 7.99 -3.83 6.61
CA ASN A 128 6.93 -4.08 7.59
C ASN A 128 5.54 -3.83 6.97
N LEU A 129 5.39 -2.74 6.23
CA LEU A 129 4.15 -2.40 5.52
C LEU A 129 3.82 -3.40 4.40
N PHE A 130 4.83 -3.94 3.74
CA PHE A 130 4.66 -5.01 2.76
C PHE A 130 4.19 -6.32 3.39
N ALA A 131 4.63 -6.61 4.61
CA ALA A 131 4.26 -7.81 5.36
C ALA A 131 2.82 -7.76 5.93
N ILE A 132 2.22 -6.56 6.04
CA ILE A 132 0.82 -6.42 6.46
C ILE A 132 -0.07 -7.01 5.37
N LYS A 133 -0.87 -8.00 5.75
CA LYS A 133 -1.84 -8.62 4.83
C LYS A 133 -3.14 -7.83 4.83
N SER A 134 -3.79 -7.75 3.68
CA SER A 134 -5.15 -7.21 3.61
C SER A 134 -6.14 -8.15 4.28
N ARG A 135 -7.32 -7.65 4.66
CA ARG A 135 -8.37 -8.47 5.26
C ARG A 135 -8.73 -9.68 4.38
N GLU A 136 -8.81 -9.46 3.08
CA GLU A 136 -9.12 -10.52 2.10
C GLU A 136 -8.00 -11.56 2.00
N GLU A 137 -6.74 -11.10 2.00
CA GLU A 137 -5.58 -11.99 2.01
C GLU A 137 -5.53 -12.84 3.28
N MET A 138 -5.85 -12.27 4.46
CA MET A 138 -5.91 -13.03 5.71
C MET A 138 -7.01 -14.09 5.67
N ILE A 139 -8.18 -13.76 5.15
CA ILE A 139 -9.28 -14.73 4.99
C ILE A 139 -8.87 -15.84 4.02
N ALA A 140 -8.26 -15.50 2.89
CA ALA A 140 -7.77 -16.47 1.91
C ALA A 140 -6.73 -17.41 2.50
N ASP A 141 -5.81 -16.91 3.35
CA ASP A 141 -4.84 -17.73 4.06
C ASP A 141 -5.51 -18.72 5.02
N ILE A 142 -6.48 -18.26 5.80
CA ILE A 142 -7.22 -19.14 6.73
C ILE A 142 -7.93 -20.26 5.95
N VAL A 143 -8.61 -19.92 4.85
CA VAL A 143 -9.27 -20.90 3.99
C VAL A 143 -8.26 -21.88 3.40
N SER A 144 -7.11 -21.38 2.93
CA SER A 144 -6.02 -22.21 2.40
C SER A 144 -5.46 -23.17 3.45
N LEU A 145 -5.27 -22.70 4.69
CA LEU A 145 -4.80 -23.55 5.80
C LEU A 145 -5.81 -24.63 6.17
N LEU A 146 -7.09 -24.34 6.15
CA LEU A 146 -8.15 -25.32 6.38
C LEU A 146 -8.25 -26.37 5.26
N GLN A 147 -7.95 -25.97 4.03
CA GLN A 147 -7.96 -26.89 2.88
C GLN A 147 -6.64 -27.66 2.72
N SER A 148 -5.56 -27.22 3.34
CA SER A 148 -4.22 -27.82 3.21
C SER A 148 -4.19 -29.33 3.57
N PRO A 149 -4.80 -29.81 4.67
CA PRO A 149 -4.82 -31.25 4.98
C PRO A 149 -5.50 -32.07 3.88
N ILE A 150 -6.60 -31.54 3.31
CA ILE A 150 -7.35 -32.22 2.26
C ILE A 150 -6.51 -32.33 0.97
N ARG A 151 -5.87 -31.24 0.59
CA ARG A 151 -4.98 -31.20 -0.60
C ARG A 151 -3.80 -32.16 -0.45
N ASN A 152 -3.20 -32.20 0.75
CA ASN A 152 -2.07 -33.11 1.02
C ASN A 152 -2.48 -34.57 0.92
N VAL A 153 -3.67 -34.93 1.42
CA VAL A 153 -4.20 -36.30 1.29
C VAL A 153 -4.54 -36.62 -0.17
N MET A 154 -5.16 -35.72 -0.91
CA MET A 154 -5.45 -35.91 -2.33
C MET A 154 -4.15 -36.10 -3.15
N SER A 155 -3.16 -35.25 -2.94
CA SER A 155 -1.88 -35.38 -3.62
C SER A 155 -1.15 -36.69 -3.29
N ALA A 156 -1.22 -37.13 -2.03
CA ALA A 156 -0.64 -38.42 -1.60
C ALA A 156 -1.36 -39.62 -2.25
N LEU A 157 -2.66 -39.52 -2.45
CA LEU A 157 -3.44 -40.55 -3.15
C LEU A 157 -3.15 -40.57 -4.65
N GLU A 158 -3.08 -39.42 -5.29
CA GLU A 158 -2.73 -39.30 -6.71
C GLU A 158 -1.33 -39.87 -7.01
N HIS A 159 -0.34 -39.56 -6.17
CA HIS A 159 1.00 -40.15 -6.31
C HIS A 159 0.99 -41.68 -6.12
N LYS A 160 0.19 -42.18 -5.16
CA LYS A 160 0.11 -43.61 -4.90
C LYS A 160 -0.59 -44.38 -6.02
N ASP A 161 -1.53 -43.75 -6.71
CA ASP A 161 -2.20 -44.33 -7.86
C ASP A 161 -1.31 -44.28 -9.12
N ALA A 162 -0.49 -43.23 -9.27
CA ALA A 162 0.53 -43.15 -10.33
C ALA A 162 1.61 -44.23 -10.17
N ASP A 163 2.15 -44.41 -8.95
CA ASP A 163 3.13 -45.46 -8.65
C ASP A 163 2.58 -46.88 -8.88
N LYS A 164 1.28 -47.09 -8.61
CA LYS A 164 0.63 -48.37 -8.93
C LYS A 164 0.41 -48.60 -10.41
N ALA A 165 0.15 -47.55 -11.19
CA ALA A 165 -0.02 -47.61 -12.62
C ALA A 165 1.30 -47.93 -13.33
N GLU A 166 2.43 -47.39 -12.84
CA GLU A 166 3.77 -47.73 -13.37
C GLU A 166 4.18 -49.15 -12.98
N ALA A 167 3.89 -49.60 -11.76
CA ALA A 167 4.20 -50.98 -11.33
C ALA A 167 3.33 -52.07 -12.00
N SER A 168 2.23 -51.68 -12.64
CA SER A 168 1.36 -52.61 -13.39
C SER A 168 1.67 -52.62 -14.91
N ALA A 169 2.59 -51.79 -15.37
CA ALA A 169 2.99 -51.66 -16.80
C ALA A 169 4.35 -52.36 -17.11
N GLU A 170 5.03 -52.90 -16.10
CA GLU A 170 6.15 -53.84 -16.21
C GLU A 170 5.66 -55.30 -16.09
#